data_f530307ac0b853bda68d768b475aa33d
#
_entry.id   f530307ac0b853bda68d768b475aa33d
#
_cell.length_a   1.000
_cell.length_b   1.000
_cell.length_c   1.000
_cell.angle_alpha   90.00
_cell.angle_beta   90.00
_cell.angle_gamma   90.00
#
_symmetry.space_group_name_H-M   'P 1'
#
loop_
_entity.id
_entity.type
_entity.pdbx_description
1 polymer ?
#
loop_
_entity_poly.entity_id
_entity_poly.type
_entity_poly.pdbx_seq_one_letter_code
_entity_poly.pdbx_strand_id
1 'polypeptide(L)'
;MIHAACGYTEFHPMKLCIQGTNSGTVSELYTRYSFSAGTKYEEGRHQICVEDGERYGIFRGIANVELVCDNDMVIHVIPEEDDFEKVYNSLKYPPRYLSLGRYEDLLDIERVDIVNIHQEDEVEIKRDMYIPVSYGIELGDRRGTIYNLTKEYEITKQGLRRWKKENGRVKAYYCSGGVVIDEGAYVDDFEKDAALIFC
;
A
#
# COMPACT_ATOMS: atom_id res chain seq x y z
N MET A 1 -4.10 -1.25 -4.95
CA MET A 1 -3.78 -2.07 -6.13
C MET A 1 -4.68 -3.31 -6.18
N ILE A 2 -4.61 -4.30 -5.28
CA ILE A 2 -5.34 -5.59 -5.34
C ILE A 2 -6.86 -5.40 -5.50
N HIS A 3 -7.52 -4.58 -4.66
CA HIS A 3 -8.95 -4.28 -4.80
C HIS A 3 -9.31 -3.70 -6.18
N ALA A 4 -8.43 -2.90 -6.76
CA ALA A 4 -8.66 -2.34 -8.10
C ALA A 4 -8.55 -3.41 -9.20
N ALA A 5 -7.61 -4.36 -9.07
CA ALA A 5 -7.49 -5.50 -9.96
C ALA A 5 -8.74 -6.38 -9.92
N CYS A 6 -9.27 -6.65 -8.72
CA CYS A 6 -10.47 -7.46 -8.51
C CYS A 6 -11.78 -6.73 -8.84
N GLY A 7 -11.75 -5.41 -9.10
CA GLY A 7 -12.94 -4.61 -9.32
C GLY A 7 -13.85 -4.48 -8.10
N TYR A 8 -13.29 -4.60 -6.89
CA TYR A 8 -14.06 -4.45 -5.67
C TYR A 8 -14.51 -3.00 -5.46
N THR A 9 -15.76 -2.83 -5.13
CA THR A 9 -16.39 -1.53 -4.82
C THR A 9 -16.48 -1.25 -3.32
N GLU A 10 -16.14 -2.23 -2.50
CA GLU A 10 -16.08 -2.15 -1.04
C GLU A 10 -14.79 -2.78 -0.51
N PHE A 11 -14.57 -2.72 0.79
CA PHE A 11 -13.39 -3.30 1.41
C PHE A 11 -13.57 -4.81 1.58
N HIS A 12 -12.64 -5.57 1.02
CA HIS A 12 -12.49 -7.02 1.21
C HIS A 12 -11.27 -7.28 2.10
N PRO A 13 -11.43 -7.95 3.24
CA PRO A 13 -10.33 -8.25 4.14
C PRO A 13 -9.29 -9.15 3.47
N MET A 14 -8.03 -8.84 3.73
CA MET A 14 -6.91 -9.70 3.34
C MET A 14 -5.70 -9.42 4.21
N LYS A 15 -4.91 -10.45 4.46
CA LYS A 15 -3.65 -10.31 5.16
C LYS A 15 -2.55 -10.07 4.13
N LEU A 16 -1.60 -9.21 4.47
CA LEU A 16 -0.54 -8.79 3.55
C LEU A 16 0.83 -8.89 4.22
N CYS A 17 1.83 -9.24 3.43
CA CYS A 17 3.22 -8.94 3.73
C CYS A 17 3.78 -8.19 2.53
N ILE A 18 4.45 -7.06 2.76
CA ILE A 18 5.00 -6.21 1.71
C ILE A 18 6.49 -6.04 1.97
N GLN A 19 7.28 -6.45 1.00
CA GLN A 19 8.72 -6.32 1.01
C GLN A 19 9.23 -5.96 -0.38
N GLY A 20 10.43 -5.38 -0.47
CA GLY A 20 10.99 -4.99 -1.75
C GLY A 20 12.36 -4.34 -1.63
N THR A 21 12.88 -3.98 -2.78
CA THR A 21 14.10 -3.21 -2.94
C THR A 21 13.84 -2.05 -3.90
N ASN A 22 14.65 -1.01 -3.83
CA ASN A 22 14.55 0.12 -4.73
C ASN A 22 15.96 0.70 -5.01
N SER A 23 16.08 1.47 -6.10
CA SER A 23 17.34 2.12 -6.48
C SER A 23 17.56 3.47 -5.79
N GLY A 24 16.66 3.88 -4.93
CA GLY A 24 16.70 5.17 -4.24
C GLY A 24 15.51 6.06 -4.57
N THR A 25 15.64 7.36 -4.30
CA THR A 25 14.57 8.34 -4.51
C THR A 25 15.02 9.49 -5.41
N VAL A 26 14.07 10.04 -6.15
CA VAL A 26 14.25 11.32 -6.88
C VAL A 26 13.26 12.34 -6.32
N SER A 27 13.71 13.59 -6.25
CA SER A 27 12.85 14.70 -5.85
C SER A 27 12.26 15.37 -7.09
N GLU A 28 10.95 15.50 -7.11
CA GLU A 28 10.20 16.09 -8.21
C GLU A 28 9.35 17.26 -7.73
N LEU A 29 9.31 18.32 -8.55
CA LEU A 29 8.43 19.46 -8.29
C LEU A 29 7.02 19.14 -8.79
N TYR A 30 6.07 19.11 -7.86
CA TYR A 30 4.71 18.68 -8.10
C TYR A 30 3.72 19.83 -7.87
N THR A 31 2.82 20.05 -8.81
CA THR A 31 1.72 20.99 -8.64
C THR A 31 0.48 20.26 -8.14
N ARG A 32 0.04 20.59 -6.94
CA ARG A 32 -1.20 20.07 -6.36
C ARG A 32 -2.36 21.03 -6.61
N TYR A 33 -3.47 20.48 -7.05
CA TYR A 33 -4.75 21.17 -7.09
C TYR A 33 -5.60 20.71 -5.91
N SER A 34 -6.14 21.67 -5.18
CA SER A 34 -7.13 21.37 -4.15
C SER A 34 -8.52 21.67 -4.70
N PHE A 35 -9.30 20.62 -4.90
CA PHE A 35 -10.72 20.69 -5.23
C PHE A 35 -11.47 20.57 -3.91
N SER A 36 -11.70 21.68 -3.23
CA SER A 36 -12.39 21.68 -1.94
C SER A 36 -13.82 22.18 -2.11
N ALA A 37 -14.78 21.29 -1.93
CA ALA A 37 -16.18 21.64 -1.71
C ALA A 37 -16.28 22.46 -0.41
N GLY A 38 -16.23 23.75 -0.44
CA GLY A 38 -16.22 24.64 0.72
C GLY A 38 -15.29 25.83 0.57
N THR A 39 -14.42 25.81 -0.43
CA THR A 39 -13.65 26.99 -0.80
C THR A 39 -14.55 27.92 -1.60
N LYS A 40 -14.91 29.09 -1.02
CA LYS A 40 -15.67 30.11 -1.73
C LYS A 40 -14.86 30.63 -2.91
N TYR A 41 -15.51 30.76 -4.05
CA TYR A 41 -14.93 31.37 -5.21
C TYR A 41 -14.68 32.87 -4.97
N GLU A 42 -13.46 33.32 -5.27
CA GLU A 42 -13.09 34.74 -5.30
C GLU A 42 -12.60 35.08 -6.70
N GLU A 43 -13.24 36.01 -7.36
CA GLU A 43 -12.90 36.48 -8.71
C GLU A 43 -11.47 37.07 -8.74
N GLY A 44 -10.72 36.72 -9.78
CA GLY A 44 -9.32 37.16 -9.93
C GLY A 44 -8.30 36.40 -9.09
N ARG A 45 -8.75 35.60 -8.12
CA ARG A 45 -7.86 34.81 -7.24
C ARG A 45 -7.90 33.31 -7.49
N HIS A 46 -9.06 32.77 -7.80
CA HIS A 46 -9.28 31.35 -7.96
C HIS A 46 -9.67 30.99 -9.39
N GLN A 47 -9.27 29.80 -9.83
CA GLN A 47 -9.92 29.16 -10.96
C GLN A 47 -11.28 28.63 -10.51
N ILE A 48 -12.22 28.55 -11.45
CA ILE A 48 -13.59 28.11 -11.17
C ILE A 48 -13.71 26.60 -11.42
N CYS A 49 -14.20 25.88 -10.42
CA CYS A 49 -14.82 24.58 -10.60
C CYS A 49 -16.34 24.74 -10.43
N VAL A 50 -17.11 24.15 -11.33
CA VAL A 50 -18.58 24.15 -11.21
C VAL A 50 -19.02 22.72 -10.93
N GLU A 51 -19.62 22.49 -9.80
CA GLU A 51 -20.19 21.21 -9.38
C GLU A 51 -21.60 21.48 -8.84
N ASP A 52 -22.57 20.72 -9.30
CA ASP A 52 -24.00 20.87 -8.94
C ASP A 52 -24.55 22.29 -9.09
N GLY A 53 -24.04 23.07 -10.07
CA GLY A 53 -24.44 24.43 -10.33
C GLY A 53 -23.80 25.48 -9.40
N GLU A 54 -23.01 25.06 -8.42
CA GLU A 54 -22.26 25.95 -7.53
C GLU A 54 -20.82 26.18 -8.02
N ARG A 55 -20.28 27.34 -7.67
CA ARG A 55 -18.92 27.75 -8.03
C ARG A 55 -17.98 27.61 -6.85
N TYR A 56 -16.93 26.82 -7.05
CA TYR A 56 -15.87 26.60 -6.07
C TYR A 56 -14.55 27.18 -6.55
N GLY A 57 -13.74 27.67 -5.63
CA GLY A 57 -12.38 28.10 -5.90
C GLY A 57 -11.43 26.90 -5.94
N ILE A 58 -10.51 26.89 -6.90
CA ILE A 58 -9.43 25.92 -7.00
C ILE A 58 -8.14 26.55 -6.53
N PHE A 59 -7.49 25.97 -5.55
CA PHE A 59 -6.15 26.34 -5.12
C PHE A 59 -5.09 25.51 -5.86
N ARG A 60 -4.00 26.16 -6.20
CA ARG A 60 -2.79 25.49 -6.66
C ARG A 60 -1.70 25.66 -5.62
N GLY A 61 -1.05 24.56 -5.26
CA GLY A 61 0.10 24.55 -4.38
C GLY A 61 1.27 23.83 -5.06
N ILE A 62 2.47 24.33 -4.88
CA ILE A 62 3.70 23.68 -5.32
C ILE A 62 4.26 22.91 -4.12
N ALA A 63 4.64 21.65 -4.31
CA ALA A 63 5.29 20.83 -3.31
C ALA A 63 6.39 19.99 -3.98
N ASN A 64 7.46 19.76 -3.25
CA ASN A 64 8.41 18.71 -3.59
C ASN A 64 7.85 17.37 -3.12
N VAL A 65 7.94 16.36 -3.95
CA VAL A 65 7.64 14.96 -3.61
C VAL A 65 8.86 14.11 -3.90
N GLU A 66 9.13 13.17 -3.01
CA GLU A 66 10.12 12.13 -3.24
C GLU A 66 9.43 10.91 -3.84
N LEU A 67 9.96 10.44 -4.94
CA LEU A 67 9.48 9.28 -5.67
C LEU A 67 10.51 8.16 -5.54
N VAL A 68 10.05 6.99 -5.18
CA VAL A 68 10.87 5.78 -5.14
C VAL A 68 11.07 5.28 -6.57
N CYS A 69 12.33 4.99 -6.93
CA CYS A 69 12.71 4.54 -8.27
C CYS A 69 13.02 3.04 -8.29
N ASP A 70 12.71 2.41 -9.42
CA ASP A 70 13.00 0.98 -9.69
C ASP A 70 12.60 0.10 -8.51
N ASN A 71 11.33 0.20 -8.13
CA ASN A 71 10.81 -0.49 -6.97
C ASN A 71 10.39 -1.91 -7.36
N ASP A 72 11.19 -2.90 -6.96
CA ASP A 72 10.91 -4.32 -7.10
C ASP A 72 10.31 -4.85 -5.80
N MET A 73 9.13 -5.49 -5.88
CA MET A 73 8.37 -5.90 -4.69
C MET A 73 7.89 -7.33 -4.76
N VAL A 74 7.95 -7.98 -3.60
CA VAL A 74 7.25 -9.25 -3.32
C VAL A 74 6.12 -8.96 -2.33
N ILE A 75 4.92 -9.35 -2.70
CA ILE A 75 3.73 -9.14 -1.88
C ILE A 75 3.04 -10.48 -1.63
N HIS A 76 3.09 -10.97 -0.39
CA HIS A 76 2.26 -12.10 0.00
C HIS A 76 0.87 -11.62 0.34
N VAL A 77 -0.13 -12.32 -0.19
CA VAL A 77 -1.56 -11.97 -0.02
C VAL A 77 -2.31 -13.20 0.43
N ILE A 78 -2.99 -13.11 1.56
CA ILE A 78 -3.93 -14.13 2.02
C ILE A 78 -5.32 -13.48 2.08
N PRO A 79 -6.14 -13.62 1.03
CA PRO A 79 -7.52 -13.17 1.05
C PRO A 79 -8.40 -14.11 1.88
N GLU A 80 -9.65 -13.72 2.13
CA GLU A 80 -10.67 -14.65 2.61
C GLU A 80 -10.87 -15.78 1.59
N GLU A 81 -11.33 -16.95 2.06
CA GLU A 81 -11.45 -18.16 1.24
C GLU A 81 -12.31 -17.96 0.00
N ASP A 82 -13.43 -17.26 0.14
CA ASP A 82 -14.37 -16.96 -0.96
C ASP A 82 -13.76 -16.01 -2.02
N ASP A 83 -12.77 -15.22 -1.65
CA ASP A 83 -12.11 -14.26 -2.53
C ASP A 83 -10.85 -14.81 -3.20
N PHE A 84 -10.34 -15.97 -2.76
CA PHE A 84 -9.03 -16.49 -3.16
C PHE A 84 -8.89 -16.64 -4.68
N GLU A 85 -9.81 -17.34 -5.30
CA GLU A 85 -9.76 -17.60 -6.75
C GLU A 85 -9.86 -16.29 -7.56
N LYS A 86 -10.73 -15.38 -7.12
CA LYS A 86 -10.91 -14.09 -7.77
C LYS A 86 -9.65 -13.23 -7.67
N VAL A 87 -9.02 -13.16 -6.49
CA VAL A 87 -7.77 -12.41 -6.28
C VAL A 87 -6.66 -12.99 -7.15
N TYR A 88 -6.47 -14.31 -7.13
CA TYR A 88 -5.46 -14.99 -7.93
C TYR A 88 -5.61 -14.69 -9.43
N ASN A 89 -6.82 -14.92 -9.97
CA ASN A 89 -7.07 -14.71 -11.39
C ASN A 89 -6.97 -13.24 -11.81
N SER A 90 -7.41 -12.31 -10.95
CA SER A 90 -7.34 -10.87 -11.24
C SER A 90 -5.93 -10.32 -11.20
N LEU A 91 -5.04 -10.90 -10.41
CA LEU A 91 -3.62 -10.54 -10.39
C LEU A 91 -2.86 -11.18 -11.56
N LYS A 92 -3.18 -12.43 -11.90
CA LYS A 92 -2.56 -13.15 -13.01
C LYS A 92 -2.96 -12.60 -14.39
N TYR A 93 -4.19 -12.15 -14.50
CA TYR A 93 -4.76 -11.57 -15.72
C TYR A 93 -5.50 -10.28 -15.40
N PRO A 94 -4.78 -9.21 -15.06
CA PRO A 94 -5.41 -7.97 -14.63
C PRO A 94 -6.29 -7.39 -15.74
N PRO A 95 -7.56 -7.01 -15.45
CA PRO A 95 -8.50 -6.52 -16.45
C PRO A 95 -8.16 -5.12 -16.98
N ARG A 96 -7.19 -4.46 -16.38
CA ARG A 96 -6.70 -3.11 -16.73
C ARG A 96 -5.27 -2.94 -16.29
N TYR A 97 -4.61 -1.90 -16.80
CA TYR A 97 -3.32 -1.47 -16.26
C TYR A 97 -3.49 -1.04 -14.81
N LEU A 98 -2.62 -1.55 -13.95
CA LEU A 98 -2.61 -1.24 -12.53
C LEU A 98 -1.56 -0.16 -12.24
N SER A 99 -1.80 0.61 -11.19
CA SER A 99 -0.86 1.60 -10.68
C SER A 99 -0.66 1.41 -9.18
N LEU A 100 0.51 1.79 -8.68
CA LEU A 100 0.85 1.73 -7.28
C LEU A 100 1.47 3.07 -6.86
N GLY A 101 0.71 3.86 -6.14
CA GLY A 101 1.06 5.24 -5.80
C GLY A 101 0.20 6.21 -6.61
N ARG A 102 0.81 6.98 -7.49
CA ARG A 102 0.10 7.92 -8.38
C ARG A 102 -0.53 7.16 -9.55
N TYR A 103 -1.44 7.81 -10.25
CA TYR A 103 -2.11 7.23 -11.41
C TYR A 103 -1.13 6.89 -12.54
N GLU A 104 -0.11 7.70 -12.72
CA GLU A 104 0.95 7.55 -13.72
C GLU A 104 2.03 6.52 -13.36
N ASP A 105 2.10 6.09 -12.09
CA ASP A 105 3.07 5.08 -11.64
C ASP A 105 2.53 3.68 -11.96
N LEU A 106 2.76 3.26 -13.20
CA LEU A 106 2.27 1.95 -13.68
C LEU A 106 3.04 0.83 -13.01
N LEU A 107 2.31 -0.26 -12.78
CA LEU A 107 2.78 -1.49 -12.16
C LEU A 107 2.82 -2.59 -13.21
N ASP A 108 3.92 -3.31 -13.29
CA ASP A 108 4.01 -4.61 -13.96
C ASP A 108 3.96 -5.73 -12.93
N ILE A 109 3.14 -6.75 -13.19
CA ILE A 109 3.09 -7.97 -12.38
C ILE A 109 3.85 -9.04 -13.13
N GLU A 110 5.10 -9.26 -12.75
CA GLU A 110 5.96 -10.23 -13.40
C GLU A 110 5.48 -11.67 -13.17
N ARG A 111 4.99 -11.97 -11.97
CA ARG A 111 4.63 -13.32 -11.59
C ARG A 111 3.55 -13.35 -10.51
N VAL A 112 2.70 -14.36 -10.58
CA VAL A 112 1.71 -14.67 -9.53
C VAL A 112 1.72 -16.17 -9.30
N ASP A 113 2.13 -16.59 -8.10
CA ASP A 113 2.21 -17.98 -7.68
C ASP A 113 1.36 -18.24 -6.44
N ILE A 114 0.91 -19.48 -6.31
CA ILE A 114 0.32 -19.98 -5.07
C ILE A 114 1.43 -20.68 -4.30
N VAL A 115 1.70 -20.22 -3.10
CA VAL A 115 2.76 -20.72 -2.24
C VAL A 115 2.20 -21.19 -0.91
N ASN A 116 2.88 -22.15 -0.27
CA ASN A 116 2.61 -22.48 1.12
C ASN A 116 3.57 -21.69 2.00
N ILE A 117 3.08 -21.32 3.17
CA ILE A 117 3.91 -20.69 4.20
C ILE A 117 4.07 -21.67 5.37
N HIS A 118 5.27 -21.74 5.90
CA HIS A 118 5.60 -22.54 7.07
C HIS A 118 6.45 -21.72 8.03
N GLN A 119 6.51 -22.16 9.29
CA GLN A 119 7.25 -21.47 10.33
C GLN A 119 8.68 -21.99 10.37
N GLU A 120 9.65 -21.09 10.46
CA GLU A 120 11.06 -21.39 10.72
C GLU A 120 11.52 -20.67 12.00
N ASP A 121 12.48 -21.26 12.71
CA ASP A 121 12.97 -20.73 13.99
C ASP A 121 13.83 -19.47 13.80
N GLU A 122 14.54 -19.38 12.67
CA GLU A 122 15.42 -18.27 12.31
C GLU A 122 15.16 -17.88 10.86
N VAL A 123 14.82 -16.61 10.62
CA VAL A 123 14.52 -16.11 9.28
C VAL A 123 15.28 -14.83 8.99
N GLU A 124 16.13 -14.85 7.97
CA GLU A 124 16.78 -13.65 7.45
C GLU A 124 15.84 -12.89 6.51
N ILE A 125 15.61 -11.61 6.81
CA ILE A 125 14.88 -10.71 5.94
C ILE A 125 15.80 -10.31 4.78
N LYS A 126 15.48 -10.74 3.56
CA LYS A 126 16.30 -10.48 2.37
C LYS A 126 16.09 -9.11 1.77
N ARG A 127 14.90 -8.53 1.92
CA ARG A 127 14.47 -7.25 1.34
C ARG A 127 13.98 -6.31 2.42
N ASP A 128 13.98 -5.03 2.15
CA ASP A 128 13.31 -4.07 3.02
C ASP A 128 11.83 -4.42 3.17
N MET A 129 11.31 -4.39 4.39
CA MET A 129 9.93 -4.78 4.65
C MET A 129 9.28 -4.05 5.80
N TYR A 130 7.95 -4.07 5.82
CA TYR A 130 7.17 -3.65 6.97
C TYR A 130 6.85 -4.84 7.87
N ILE A 131 7.19 -4.69 9.17
CA ILE A 131 6.92 -5.71 10.19
C ILE A 131 5.89 -5.14 11.17
N PRO A 132 4.73 -5.77 11.37
CA PRO A 132 3.75 -5.33 12.35
C PRO A 132 4.34 -5.27 13.76
N VAL A 133 4.09 -4.18 14.48
CA VAL A 133 4.55 -4.04 15.89
C VAL A 133 3.95 -5.14 16.77
N SER A 134 2.77 -5.65 16.42
CA SER A 134 2.09 -6.75 17.12
C SER A 134 2.82 -8.09 17.05
N TYR A 135 3.77 -8.24 16.14
CA TYR A 135 4.61 -9.45 16.09
C TYR A 135 5.49 -9.62 17.33
N GLY A 136 5.69 -8.55 18.11
CA GLY A 136 6.47 -8.61 19.35
C GLY A 136 7.96 -8.88 19.15
N ILE A 137 8.44 -8.81 17.92
CA ILE A 137 9.84 -9.11 17.58
C ILE A 137 10.77 -8.11 18.26
N GLU A 138 11.72 -8.59 19.02
CA GLU A 138 12.81 -7.79 19.56
C GLU A 138 13.85 -7.56 18.45
N LEU A 139 13.69 -6.49 17.70
CA LEU A 139 14.62 -6.11 16.63
C LEU A 139 15.97 -5.56 17.17
N GLY A 140 16.18 -5.57 18.48
CA GLY A 140 17.37 -5.05 19.13
C GLY A 140 17.66 -3.60 18.76
N ASP A 141 18.93 -3.26 18.57
CA ASP A 141 19.37 -1.92 18.13
C ASP A 141 19.08 -1.61 16.64
N ARG A 142 18.57 -2.60 15.88
CA ARG A 142 18.23 -2.50 14.46
C ARG A 142 16.76 -2.12 14.22
N ARG A 143 16.06 -1.59 15.23
CA ARG A 143 14.69 -1.12 15.12
C ARG A 143 14.60 -0.05 14.05
N GLY A 144 13.85 -0.33 13.01
CA GLY A 144 13.51 0.65 11.99
C GLY A 144 12.55 1.72 12.52
N THR A 145 12.27 2.70 11.67
CA THR A 145 11.25 3.73 11.97
C THR A 145 9.87 3.09 12.04
N ILE A 146 9.06 3.50 13.02
CA ILE A 146 7.65 3.07 13.11
C ILE A 146 6.79 3.94 12.23
N TYR A 147 6.06 3.30 11.34
CA TYR A 147 5.06 3.92 10.49
C TYR A 147 3.65 3.53 10.93
N ASN A 148 2.72 4.44 10.72
CA ASN A 148 1.29 4.21 10.94
C ASN A 148 0.61 4.03 9.58
N LEU A 149 0.60 2.80 9.09
CA LEU A 149 0.10 2.44 7.77
C LEU A 149 -1.43 2.41 7.75
N THR A 150 -2.01 2.79 6.63
CA THR A 150 -3.46 2.69 6.40
C THR A 150 -3.83 1.25 6.07
N LYS A 151 -4.93 0.75 6.64
CA LYS A 151 -5.39 -0.63 6.47
C LYS A 151 -6.82 -0.68 5.96
N GLU A 152 -7.81 -0.50 6.84
CA GLU A 152 -9.21 -0.66 6.49
C GLU A 152 -9.87 0.68 6.11
N TYR A 153 -10.72 0.63 5.11
CA TYR A 153 -11.49 1.77 4.65
C TYR A 153 -12.96 1.43 4.44
N GLU A 154 -13.76 2.45 4.36
CA GLU A 154 -15.15 2.40 3.91
C GLU A 154 -15.35 3.33 2.72
N ILE A 155 -16.35 3.05 1.90
CA ILE A 155 -16.75 3.95 0.81
C ILE A 155 -17.90 4.81 1.31
N THR A 156 -17.74 6.12 1.24
CA THR A 156 -18.77 7.08 1.61
C THR A 156 -19.91 7.09 0.60
N LYS A 157 -21.05 7.70 0.93
CA LYS A 157 -22.18 7.85 -0.01
C LYS A 157 -21.80 8.62 -1.29
N GLN A 158 -20.76 9.46 -1.22
CA GLN A 158 -20.21 10.19 -2.36
C GLN A 158 -19.18 9.38 -3.17
N GLY A 159 -18.95 8.10 -2.85
CA GLY A 159 -17.98 7.26 -3.52
C GLY A 159 -16.52 7.50 -3.08
N LEU A 160 -16.28 8.30 -2.05
CA LEU A 160 -14.94 8.59 -1.54
C LEU A 160 -14.49 7.52 -0.54
N ARG A 161 -13.21 7.17 -0.61
CA ARG A 161 -12.58 6.29 0.37
C ARG A 161 -12.28 7.05 1.66
N ARG A 162 -12.72 6.51 2.78
CA ARG A 162 -12.43 7.03 4.13
C ARG A 162 -11.86 5.91 5.00
N TRP A 163 -10.73 6.16 5.66
CA TRP A 163 -10.13 5.21 6.59
C TRP A 163 -11.01 5.04 7.82
N LYS A 164 -11.26 3.79 8.23
CA LYS A 164 -12.03 3.51 9.43
C LYS A 164 -11.34 4.08 10.67
N LYS A 165 -12.12 4.46 11.68
CA LYS A 165 -11.59 4.94 12.97
C LYS A 165 -10.96 3.79 13.75
N GLU A 166 -11.64 2.64 13.77
CA GLU A 166 -11.16 1.40 14.36
C GLU A 166 -10.59 0.52 13.24
N ASN A 167 -9.45 -0.09 13.46
CA ASN A 167 -8.73 -0.93 12.50
C ASN A 167 -8.34 -0.26 11.17
N GLY A 168 -8.59 1.02 11.01
CA GLY A 168 -8.23 1.75 9.79
C GLY A 168 -6.74 1.97 9.62
N ARG A 169 -5.94 1.66 10.66
CA ARG A 169 -4.49 1.83 10.64
C ARG A 169 -3.80 0.71 11.42
N VAL A 170 -2.56 0.41 11.02
CA VAL A 170 -1.67 -0.53 11.69
C VAL A 170 -0.30 0.09 11.87
N LYS A 171 0.32 -0.16 13.02
CA LYS A 171 1.70 0.25 13.28
C LYS A 171 2.65 -0.83 12.81
N ALA A 172 3.66 -0.44 12.06
CA ALA A 172 4.68 -1.34 11.56
C ALA A 172 6.06 -0.69 11.62
N TYR A 173 7.08 -1.49 11.90
CA TYR A 173 8.48 -1.10 11.70
C TYR A 173 8.81 -1.21 10.21
N TYR A 174 9.54 -0.24 9.68
CA TYR A 174 10.25 -0.41 8.41
C TYR A 174 11.64 -0.94 8.73
N CYS A 175 11.94 -2.13 8.27
CA CYS A 175 13.21 -2.82 8.50
C CYS A 175 13.92 -3.03 7.18
N SER A 176 15.22 -2.74 7.16
CA SER A 176 16.05 -3.03 6.00
C SER A 176 16.44 -4.50 5.96
N GLY A 177 16.74 -5.00 4.76
CA GLY A 177 17.25 -6.35 4.56
C GLY A 177 18.50 -6.64 5.37
N GLY A 178 18.79 -7.93 5.62
CA GLY A 178 19.89 -8.42 6.45
C GLY A 178 19.59 -8.48 7.96
N VAL A 179 18.35 -8.25 8.36
CA VAL A 179 17.89 -8.47 9.75
C VAL A 179 17.46 -9.92 9.89
N VAL A 180 17.90 -10.55 10.98
CA VAL A 180 17.50 -11.91 11.36
C VAL A 180 16.42 -11.85 12.43
N ILE A 181 15.40 -12.67 12.29
CA ILE A 181 14.33 -12.86 13.25
C ILE A 181 14.50 -14.24 13.87
N ASP A 182 14.74 -14.27 15.18
CA ASP A 182 15.11 -15.47 15.91
C ASP A 182 13.89 -16.25 16.47
N GLU A 183 12.67 -15.76 16.30
CA GLU A 183 11.48 -16.40 16.86
C GLU A 183 10.38 -16.59 15.82
N GLY A 184 10.29 -17.81 15.29
CA GLY A 184 9.09 -18.34 14.66
C GLY A 184 8.44 -17.49 13.56
N ALA A 185 9.24 -16.97 12.64
CA ALA A 185 8.73 -16.25 11.49
C ALA A 185 8.25 -17.20 10.39
N TYR A 186 7.29 -16.75 9.59
CA TYR A 186 6.85 -17.51 8.43
C TYR A 186 7.70 -17.21 7.20
N VAL A 187 7.94 -18.26 6.39
CA VAL A 187 8.59 -18.18 5.08
C VAL A 187 7.73 -18.90 4.04
N ASP A 188 7.86 -18.51 2.79
CA ASP A 188 7.26 -19.26 1.68
C ASP A 188 8.13 -20.47 1.27
N ASP A 189 7.52 -21.45 0.61
CA ASP A 189 8.16 -22.67 0.13
C ASP A 189 8.81 -22.48 -1.26
N PHE A 190 8.68 -21.31 -1.88
CA PHE A 190 9.13 -21.04 -3.23
C PHE A 190 10.53 -20.38 -3.27
N GLU A 191 10.65 -19.17 -2.77
CA GLU A 191 11.94 -18.44 -2.72
C GLU A 191 12.49 -18.32 -1.30
N LYS A 192 11.79 -18.88 -0.32
CA LYS A 192 12.08 -18.73 1.11
C LYS A 192 12.13 -17.27 1.54
N ASP A 193 11.21 -16.50 1.03
CA ASP A 193 11.02 -15.13 1.44
C ASP A 193 10.21 -15.05 2.74
N ALA A 194 10.62 -14.15 3.63
CA ALA A 194 9.89 -13.91 4.87
C ALA A 194 8.44 -13.46 4.57
N ALA A 195 7.47 -14.11 5.21
CA ALA A 195 6.06 -13.85 5.07
C ALA A 195 5.46 -13.36 6.40
N LEU A 196 5.93 -12.20 6.88
CA LEU A 196 5.48 -11.58 8.11
C LEU A 196 4.17 -10.81 7.87
N ILE A 197 3.08 -11.47 8.09
CA ILE A 197 1.77 -11.09 7.58
C ILE A 197 1.07 -10.09 8.50
N PHE A 198 0.56 -9.01 7.93
CA PHE A 198 -0.35 -8.09 8.60
C PHE A 198 -1.74 -8.72 8.75
N CYS A 199 -2.20 -8.85 9.97
CA CYS A 199 -3.56 -9.27 10.31
C CYS A 199 -4.52 -8.08 10.34
#